data_5541cde985d887df7b4400b86221a4ee
#
_entry.id   5541cde985d887df7b4400b86221a4ee
#
_cell.length_a   1.000
_cell.length_b   1.000
_cell.length_c   1.000
_cell.angle_alpha   90.00
_cell.angle_beta   90.00
_cell.angle_gamma   90.00
#
_symmetry.space_group_name_H-M   'P 1'
#
loop_
_entity.id
_entity.type
_entity.pdbx_description
1 polymer ?
#
loop_
_entity_poly.entity_id
_entity_poly.type
_entity_poly.pdbx_seq_one_letter_code
_entity_poly.pdbx_strand_id
1 'polypeptide(L)'
;QIPLTVKGDGACPQGVGKEPNSGVLFFNNTFAVNPDNNEFVVEFDLRRGLKDGTGQNEGYSIQRTSVTLINTVTTGEIQGDVAAQTYADCEIDTSSANDYAHAVYLYEGSVAKEDMGPFAGEDGKATPIAAANVVPDMEQVNYEYEFGFVEPGTYSVGYTCTANDDSEEGIVAGETFSIYQVTSGV
;
A
#
# COMPACT_ATOMS: atom_id res chain seq x y z
N GLN A 1 -5.56 24.67 2.04
CA GLN A 1 -6.19 23.41 1.58
C GLN A 1 -5.45 22.97 0.31
N ILE A 2 -4.82 21.81 0.34
CA ILE A 2 -4.07 21.28 -0.79
C ILE A 2 -5.06 20.56 -1.70
N PRO A 3 -5.10 20.86 -3.02
CA PRO A 3 -6.03 20.22 -3.94
C PRO A 3 -5.64 18.75 -4.19
N LEU A 4 -6.64 17.88 -4.28
CA LEU A 4 -6.50 16.49 -4.69
C LEU A 4 -7.14 16.32 -6.07
N THR A 5 -6.42 15.73 -7.00
CA THR A 5 -6.90 15.45 -8.36
C THR A 5 -6.85 13.97 -8.68
N VAL A 6 -7.73 13.51 -9.54
CA VAL A 6 -7.70 12.14 -10.07
C VAL A 6 -7.13 12.20 -11.49
N LYS A 7 -6.01 11.54 -11.74
CA LYS A 7 -5.42 11.46 -13.09
C LYS A 7 -6.33 10.67 -14.01
N GLY A 8 -6.51 11.16 -15.23
CA GLY A 8 -7.32 10.50 -16.25
C GLY A 8 -8.45 11.35 -16.77
N ASP A 9 -8.23 12.65 -16.77
CA ASP A 9 -9.16 13.65 -17.29
C ASP A 9 -9.74 13.21 -18.64
N GLY A 10 -11.03 12.99 -18.66
CA GLY A 10 -11.81 12.82 -19.85
C GLY A 10 -11.76 11.47 -20.59
N ALA A 11 -11.10 10.45 -20.08
CA ALA A 11 -11.06 9.13 -20.71
C ALA A 11 -12.16 8.18 -20.20
N CYS A 12 -13.40 8.64 -20.17
CA CYS A 12 -14.52 7.73 -19.96
C CYS A 12 -14.69 6.81 -21.19
N PRO A 13 -14.98 5.51 -21.00
CA PRO A 13 -15.39 4.64 -22.08
C PRO A 13 -16.57 5.21 -22.85
N GLN A 14 -16.69 4.89 -24.13
CA GLN A 14 -17.85 5.33 -24.93
C GLN A 14 -19.16 4.92 -24.25
N GLY A 15 -20.05 5.89 -24.05
CA GLY A 15 -21.35 5.67 -23.40
C GLY A 15 -21.43 6.13 -21.93
N VAL A 16 -20.32 6.50 -21.32
CA VAL A 16 -20.30 7.15 -20.00
C VAL A 16 -20.16 8.65 -20.19
N GLY A 17 -21.09 9.42 -19.66
CA GLY A 17 -21.08 10.89 -19.76
C GLY A 17 -19.82 11.51 -19.18
N LYS A 18 -19.36 12.61 -19.80
CA LYS A 18 -18.31 13.45 -19.23
C LYS A 18 -18.91 14.40 -18.21
N GLU A 19 -18.50 14.25 -16.96
CA GLU A 19 -18.76 15.27 -15.95
C GLU A 19 -17.58 16.25 -15.90
N PRO A 20 -17.80 17.56 -16.06
CA PRO A 20 -16.74 18.55 -15.93
C PRO A 20 -16.04 18.43 -14.56
N ASN A 21 -14.71 18.49 -14.55
CA ASN A 21 -13.87 18.41 -13.34
C ASN A 21 -13.95 17.08 -12.59
N SER A 22 -14.34 15.99 -13.26
CA SER A 22 -14.28 14.65 -12.71
C SER A 22 -13.13 13.85 -13.33
N GLY A 23 -12.47 13.03 -12.55
CA GLY A 23 -11.52 12.01 -13.01
C GLY A 23 -12.17 10.63 -13.06
N VAL A 24 -11.59 9.71 -13.81
CA VAL A 24 -12.03 8.33 -13.90
C VAL A 24 -10.98 7.42 -13.32
N LEU A 25 -11.39 6.60 -12.35
CA LEU A 25 -10.59 5.51 -11.80
C LEU A 25 -11.00 4.22 -12.49
N PHE A 26 -10.01 3.40 -12.80
CA PHE A 26 -10.22 2.06 -13.34
C PHE A 26 -9.73 1.04 -12.34
N PHE A 27 -10.52 0.01 -12.11
CA PHE A 27 -10.05 -1.15 -11.37
C PHE A 27 -9.20 -2.02 -12.30
N ASN A 28 -7.98 -2.28 -11.91
CA ASN A 28 -7.05 -3.11 -12.70
C ASN A 28 -7.08 -4.59 -12.28
N ASN A 29 -7.84 -4.90 -11.24
CA ASN A 29 -8.02 -6.26 -10.77
C ASN A 29 -9.30 -6.90 -11.33
N THR A 30 -9.28 -8.21 -11.43
CA THR A 30 -10.49 -9.03 -11.59
C THR A 30 -11.10 -9.25 -10.22
N PHE A 31 -12.42 -9.29 -10.14
CA PHE A 31 -13.14 -9.59 -8.91
C PHE A 31 -14.17 -10.70 -9.17
N ALA A 32 -14.38 -11.54 -8.17
CA ALA A 32 -15.36 -12.59 -8.26
C ALA A 32 -16.77 -12.07 -7.98
N VAL A 33 -17.74 -12.49 -8.78
CA VAL A 33 -19.16 -12.24 -8.54
C VAL A 33 -19.82 -13.53 -8.11
N ASN A 34 -20.37 -13.54 -6.90
CA ASN A 34 -21.11 -14.67 -6.39
C ASN A 34 -22.57 -14.56 -6.87
N PRO A 35 -23.19 -15.65 -7.39
CA PRO A 35 -24.58 -15.61 -7.84
C PRO A 35 -25.59 -15.24 -6.76
N ASP A 36 -25.31 -15.57 -5.51
CA ASP A 36 -26.28 -15.48 -4.41
C ASP A 36 -26.11 -14.22 -3.54
N ASN A 37 -24.89 -13.76 -3.35
CA ASN A 37 -24.60 -12.59 -2.50
C ASN A 37 -23.31 -11.88 -2.93
N ASN A 38 -23.36 -10.56 -2.99
CA ASN A 38 -22.19 -9.73 -3.25
C ASN A 38 -22.22 -8.48 -2.37
N GLU A 39 -21.10 -8.21 -1.76
CA GLU A 39 -20.85 -6.99 -1.05
C GLU A 39 -19.49 -6.43 -1.52
N PHE A 40 -19.50 -5.23 -2.08
CA PHE A 40 -18.30 -4.66 -2.67
C PHE A 40 -17.77 -3.49 -1.86
N VAL A 41 -16.46 -3.49 -1.68
CA VAL A 41 -15.70 -2.38 -1.11
C VAL A 41 -14.74 -1.84 -2.17
N VAL A 42 -14.62 -0.53 -2.24
CA VAL A 42 -13.59 0.16 -3.02
C VAL A 42 -12.50 0.59 -2.06
N GLU A 43 -11.32 0.04 -2.23
CA GLU A 43 -10.15 0.35 -1.43
C GLU A 43 -9.22 1.29 -2.19
N PHE A 44 -8.70 2.30 -1.49
CA PHE A 44 -7.70 3.25 -1.98
C PHE A 44 -6.42 3.07 -1.18
N ASP A 45 -5.42 2.43 -1.76
CA ASP A 45 -4.09 2.39 -1.16
C ASP A 45 -3.38 3.73 -1.43
N LEU A 46 -3.41 4.60 -0.43
CA LEU A 46 -2.82 5.95 -0.54
C LEU A 46 -1.29 5.91 -0.58
N ARG A 47 -0.65 4.93 0.05
CA ARG A 47 0.80 4.79 -0.01
C ARG A 47 1.28 4.42 -1.42
N ARG A 48 0.54 3.57 -2.09
CA ARG A 48 0.80 3.18 -3.48
C ARG A 48 0.37 4.23 -4.50
N GLY A 49 -0.64 4.99 -4.20
CA GLY A 49 -1.38 5.75 -5.21
C GLY A 49 -1.41 7.25 -5.05
N LEU A 50 -1.01 7.81 -3.92
CA LEU A 50 -0.98 9.24 -3.73
C LEU A 50 0.36 9.79 -4.21
N LYS A 51 0.33 10.65 -5.23
CA LYS A 51 1.52 11.31 -5.80
C LYS A 51 1.48 12.79 -5.59
N ASP A 52 2.65 13.36 -5.33
CA ASP A 52 2.85 14.80 -5.34
C ASP A 52 2.63 15.39 -6.74
N GLY A 53 2.09 16.59 -6.76
CA GLY A 53 1.96 17.34 -7.99
C GLY A 53 3.32 17.78 -8.50
N THR A 54 3.54 17.64 -9.81
CA THR A 54 4.80 18.07 -10.47
C THR A 54 4.61 19.37 -11.21
N GLY A 55 5.57 20.30 -11.08
CA GLY A 55 5.61 21.53 -11.84
C GLY A 55 4.63 22.60 -11.35
N GLN A 56 3.84 23.18 -12.26
CA GLN A 56 2.88 24.25 -11.93
C GLN A 56 1.58 23.77 -11.28
N ASN A 57 1.39 22.46 -11.16
CA ASN A 57 0.23 21.86 -10.50
C ASN A 57 0.60 21.51 -9.07
N GLU A 58 0.45 22.46 -8.16
CA GLU A 58 0.53 22.20 -6.73
C GLU A 58 -0.66 21.36 -6.29
N GLY A 59 -0.42 20.20 -5.66
CA GLY A 59 -1.47 19.34 -5.11
C GLY A 59 -1.14 17.86 -5.22
N TYR A 60 -2.03 17.03 -4.74
CA TYR A 60 -1.91 15.58 -4.81
C TYR A 60 -2.72 14.99 -5.96
N SER A 61 -2.27 13.86 -6.50
CA SER A 61 -3.02 13.09 -7.49
C SER A 61 -3.10 11.62 -7.11
N ILE A 62 -4.28 11.02 -7.32
CA ILE A 62 -4.46 9.57 -7.12
C ILE A 62 -4.18 8.85 -8.43
N GLN A 63 -3.32 7.83 -8.34
CA GLN A 63 -3.01 6.93 -9.46
C GLN A 63 -4.09 5.86 -9.62
N ARG A 64 -4.34 5.43 -10.86
CA ARG A 64 -5.37 4.44 -11.18
C ARG A 64 -5.08 3.06 -10.57
N THR A 65 -3.80 2.71 -10.42
CA THR A 65 -3.34 1.42 -9.91
C THR A 65 -3.48 1.24 -8.40
N SER A 66 -3.92 2.29 -7.70
CA SER A 66 -4.13 2.26 -6.24
C SER A 66 -5.58 2.01 -5.82
N VAL A 67 -6.45 1.72 -6.78
CA VAL A 67 -7.88 1.52 -6.51
C VAL A 67 -8.26 0.10 -6.86
N THR A 68 -8.77 -0.61 -5.86
CA THR A 68 -9.16 -2.02 -5.95
C THR A 68 -10.64 -2.16 -5.63
N LEU A 69 -11.36 -2.97 -6.39
CA LEU A 69 -12.74 -3.38 -6.07
C LEU A 69 -12.70 -4.80 -5.52
N ILE A 70 -13.19 -4.98 -4.32
CA ILE A 70 -13.13 -6.25 -3.58
C ILE A 70 -14.53 -6.72 -3.25
N ASN A 71 -14.81 -8.01 -3.50
CA ASN A 71 -16.03 -8.64 -3.00
C ASN A 71 -15.76 -9.20 -1.60
N THR A 72 -16.31 -8.58 -0.57
CA THR A 72 -16.00 -8.89 0.83
C THR A 72 -16.59 -10.20 1.34
N VAL A 73 -17.48 -10.82 0.58
CA VAL A 73 -18.10 -12.10 0.97
C VAL A 73 -17.10 -13.26 1.09
N THR A 74 -15.97 -13.14 0.42
CA THR A 74 -14.93 -14.19 0.38
C THR A 74 -13.59 -13.75 0.94
N THR A 75 -13.51 -12.57 1.53
CA THR A 75 -12.26 -12.04 2.08
C THR A 75 -12.15 -12.23 3.58
N GLY A 76 -10.94 -12.25 4.09
CA GLY A 76 -10.57 -12.22 5.49
C GLY A 76 -9.76 -10.97 5.84
N GLU A 77 -9.11 -11.03 6.98
CA GLU A 77 -8.18 -10.00 7.45
C GLU A 77 -6.86 -10.64 7.87
N ILE A 78 -5.78 -9.88 7.77
CA ILE A 78 -4.48 -10.23 8.34
C ILE A 78 -4.14 -9.12 9.33
N GLN A 79 -4.04 -9.49 10.60
CA GLN A 79 -3.67 -8.57 11.68
C GLN A 79 -2.48 -9.10 12.45
N GLY A 80 -1.75 -8.21 13.07
CA GLY A 80 -0.61 -8.59 13.90
C GLY A 80 -0.01 -7.41 14.65
N ASP A 81 1.04 -7.72 15.41
CA ASP A 81 1.70 -6.78 16.30
C ASP A 81 3.15 -6.58 15.91
N VAL A 82 3.64 -5.37 16.12
CA VAL A 82 5.06 -5.03 16.16
C VAL A 82 5.40 -4.71 17.60
N ALA A 83 6.27 -5.51 18.23
CA ALA A 83 6.71 -5.25 19.59
C ALA A 83 7.38 -3.88 19.70
N ALA A 84 7.17 -3.16 20.81
CA ALA A 84 7.76 -1.85 21.03
C ALA A 84 9.31 -1.86 20.92
N GLN A 85 9.94 -2.97 21.32
CA GLN A 85 11.38 -3.12 21.17
C GLN A 85 11.77 -3.21 19.68
N THR A 86 11.07 -4.00 18.88
CA THR A 86 11.30 -4.10 17.41
C THR A 86 11.09 -2.76 16.72
N TYR A 87 10.09 -2.01 17.15
CA TYR A 87 9.81 -0.66 16.66
C TYR A 87 11.01 0.28 16.89
N ALA A 88 11.52 0.32 18.13
CA ALA A 88 12.67 1.16 18.48
C ALA A 88 13.99 0.67 17.84
N ASP A 89 14.24 -0.63 17.82
CA ASP A 89 15.46 -1.21 17.25
C ASP A 89 15.53 -0.97 15.74
N CYS A 90 14.41 -0.94 15.04
CA CYS A 90 14.38 -0.65 13.61
C CYS A 90 15.02 0.70 13.29
N GLU A 91 14.68 1.76 14.02
CA GLU A 91 15.27 3.09 13.82
C GLU A 91 16.76 3.16 14.22
N ILE A 92 17.19 2.32 15.17
CA ILE A 92 18.59 2.26 15.61
C ILE A 92 19.46 1.50 14.59
N ASP A 93 18.93 0.39 14.05
CA ASP A 93 19.69 -0.55 13.23
C ASP A 93 19.65 -0.20 11.74
N THR A 94 18.76 0.70 11.32
CA THR A 94 18.61 1.12 9.93
C THR A 94 19.00 2.58 9.73
N SER A 95 19.14 2.97 8.48
CA SER A 95 19.29 4.38 8.09
C SER A 95 18.19 4.73 7.12
N SER A 96 17.53 5.85 7.33
CA SER A 96 16.58 6.42 6.41
C SER A 96 17.17 7.66 5.74
N ALA A 97 16.92 7.84 4.45
CA ALA A 97 17.26 9.05 3.73
C ALA A 97 16.28 10.19 4.05
N ASN A 98 15.10 9.83 4.51
CA ASN A 98 14.02 10.71 4.94
C ASN A 98 13.73 10.51 6.43
N ASP A 99 12.67 11.11 6.93
CA ASP A 99 12.19 10.84 8.29
C ASP A 99 11.68 9.39 8.38
N TYR A 100 11.92 8.74 9.51
CA TYR A 100 11.41 7.39 9.75
C TYR A 100 9.88 7.34 9.65
N ALA A 101 9.39 6.31 8.97
CA ALA A 101 7.97 6.00 8.90
C ALA A 101 7.78 4.49 8.98
N HIS A 102 6.93 4.08 9.92
CA HIS A 102 6.67 2.68 10.20
C HIS A 102 5.46 2.18 9.40
N ALA A 103 5.66 1.10 8.67
CA ALA A 103 4.62 0.44 7.91
C ALA A 103 4.87 -1.06 7.83
N VAL A 104 3.81 -1.78 7.51
CA VAL A 104 3.87 -3.20 7.19
C VAL A 104 3.41 -3.39 5.76
N TYR A 105 4.19 -4.15 4.98
CA TYR A 105 3.92 -4.45 3.59
C TYR A 105 3.46 -5.88 3.42
N LEU A 106 2.43 -6.10 2.61
CA LEU A 106 1.88 -7.40 2.28
C LEU A 106 2.38 -7.86 0.91
N TYR A 107 2.93 -9.06 0.84
CA TYR A 107 3.42 -9.70 -0.38
C TYR A 107 2.67 -10.99 -0.63
N GLU A 108 2.34 -11.26 -1.89
CA GLU A 108 1.72 -12.53 -2.29
C GLU A 108 2.76 -13.66 -2.24
N GLY A 109 2.36 -14.80 -1.66
CA GLY A 109 3.21 -15.98 -1.54
C GLY A 109 4.17 -15.95 -0.36
N SER A 110 5.08 -16.92 -0.34
CA SER A 110 6.17 -17.00 0.63
C SER A 110 7.39 -16.28 0.09
N VAL A 111 7.61 -15.06 0.52
CA VAL A 111 8.70 -14.19 0.09
C VAL A 111 9.73 -14.08 1.22
N ALA A 112 11.00 -14.31 0.92
CA ALA A 112 12.08 -14.12 1.88
C ALA A 112 12.36 -12.62 2.09
N LYS A 113 12.92 -12.26 3.23
CA LYS A 113 13.19 -10.85 3.60
C LYS A 113 14.02 -10.13 2.53
N GLU A 114 15.06 -10.79 2.04
CA GLU A 114 15.98 -10.26 1.03
C GLU A 114 15.33 -10.06 -0.35
N ASP A 115 14.23 -10.77 -0.62
CA ASP A 115 13.47 -10.70 -1.87
C ASP A 115 12.30 -9.71 -1.81
N MET A 116 12.06 -9.07 -0.66
CA MET A 116 11.01 -8.07 -0.51
C MET A 116 11.48 -6.70 -0.98
N GLY A 117 10.75 -6.09 -1.89
CA GLY A 117 11.03 -4.76 -2.43
C GLY A 117 9.94 -3.73 -2.13
N PRO A 118 10.16 -2.47 -2.51
CA PRO A 118 9.22 -1.35 -2.34
C PRO A 118 8.11 -1.37 -3.41
N PHE A 119 7.09 -0.53 -3.23
CA PHE A 119 6.07 -0.26 -4.26
C PHE A 119 6.67 0.35 -5.53
N ALA A 120 7.72 1.14 -5.39
CA ALA A 120 8.46 1.68 -6.53
C ALA A 120 9.03 0.60 -7.46
N GLY A 121 9.21 -0.61 -6.95
CA GLY A 121 9.80 -1.74 -7.66
C GLY A 121 11.33 -1.74 -7.60
N GLU A 122 11.90 -2.90 -7.46
CA GLU A 122 13.35 -3.15 -7.49
C GLU A 122 13.59 -4.43 -8.29
N ASP A 123 14.58 -4.42 -9.18
CA ASP A 123 14.90 -5.55 -10.03
C ASP A 123 15.22 -6.80 -9.19
N GLY A 124 14.49 -7.89 -9.47
CA GLY A 124 14.65 -9.17 -8.80
C GLY A 124 13.94 -9.30 -7.46
N LYS A 125 13.22 -8.28 -7.00
CA LYS A 125 12.44 -8.32 -5.76
C LYS A 125 10.94 -8.36 -6.00
N ALA A 126 10.22 -8.91 -5.03
CA ALA A 126 8.76 -8.90 -5.02
C ALA A 126 8.23 -7.50 -4.69
N THR A 127 7.24 -7.07 -5.46
CA THR A 127 6.51 -5.83 -5.18
C THR A 127 5.35 -6.13 -4.21
N PRO A 128 5.14 -5.31 -3.18
CA PRO A 128 4.03 -5.51 -2.26
C PRO A 128 2.67 -5.25 -2.95
N ILE A 129 1.64 -5.93 -2.47
CA ILE A 129 0.26 -5.75 -2.96
C ILE A 129 -0.54 -4.75 -2.14
N ALA A 130 -0.19 -4.57 -0.87
CA ALA A 130 -0.81 -3.60 0.05
C ALA A 130 0.18 -3.16 1.13
N ALA A 131 -0.14 -2.05 1.80
CA ALA A 131 0.56 -1.60 2.99
C ALA A 131 -0.42 -1.18 4.09
N ALA A 132 -0.05 -1.45 5.34
CA ALA A 132 -0.78 -1.02 6.52
C ALA A 132 0.09 -0.10 7.39
N ASN A 133 -0.55 0.87 8.02
CA ASN A 133 0.11 1.70 9.03
C ASN A 133 0.31 0.88 10.31
N VAL A 134 1.38 1.21 11.01
CA VAL A 134 1.67 0.68 12.35
C VAL A 134 1.22 1.73 13.37
N VAL A 135 0.23 1.39 14.17
CA VAL A 135 -0.39 2.29 15.16
C VAL A 135 -0.21 1.76 16.58
N PRO A 136 -0.05 2.61 17.59
CA PRO A 136 0.02 2.15 18.97
C PRO A 136 -1.28 1.41 19.35
N ASP A 137 -1.15 0.31 20.09
CA ASP A 137 -2.29 -0.36 20.71
C ASP A 137 -2.97 0.53 21.76
N MET A 138 -4.15 0.14 22.24
CA MET A 138 -4.90 0.92 23.24
C MET A 138 -4.14 1.06 24.57
N GLU A 139 -3.25 0.13 24.89
CA GLU A 139 -2.44 0.15 26.10
C GLU A 139 -1.10 0.90 25.90
N GLN A 140 -0.76 1.25 24.66
CA GLN A 140 0.49 1.87 24.24
C GLN A 140 1.74 1.05 24.62
N VAL A 141 1.60 -0.25 24.64
CA VAL A 141 2.68 -1.20 24.94
C VAL A 141 3.31 -1.79 23.70
N ASN A 142 2.48 -2.03 22.67
CA ASN A 142 2.91 -2.51 21.36
C ASN A 142 2.25 -1.69 20.25
N TYR A 143 2.52 -2.09 19.02
CA TYR A 143 1.95 -1.47 17.85
C TYR A 143 1.22 -2.51 17.04
N GLU A 144 0.05 -2.16 16.54
CA GLU A 144 -0.83 -3.05 15.78
C GLU A 144 -0.85 -2.65 14.30
N TYR A 145 -1.10 -3.62 13.43
CA TYR A 145 -1.39 -3.42 12.02
C TYR A 145 -2.50 -4.35 11.55
N GLU A 146 -3.23 -3.93 10.54
CA GLU A 146 -4.32 -4.69 9.95
C GLU A 146 -4.39 -4.48 8.44
N PHE A 147 -4.54 -5.58 7.70
CA PHE A 147 -4.95 -5.61 6.31
C PHE A 147 -6.35 -6.18 6.25
N GLY A 148 -7.33 -5.35 5.93
CA GLY A 148 -8.70 -5.79 5.69
C GLY A 148 -8.89 -6.34 4.28
N PHE A 149 -9.94 -7.10 4.08
CA PHE A 149 -10.41 -7.56 2.77
C PHE A 149 -9.37 -8.33 1.95
N VAL A 150 -8.58 -9.18 2.60
CA VAL A 150 -7.57 -10.01 1.95
C VAL A 150 -8.22 -11.26 1.36
N GLU A 151 -7.99 -11.53 0.06
CA GLU A 151 -8.46 -12.76 -0.57
C GLU A 151 -7.77 -13.99 0.04
N PRO A 152 -8.41 -15.17 0.03
CA PRO A 152 -7.76 -16.39 0.51
C PRO A 152 -6.49 -16.70 -0.28
N GLY A 153 -5.38 -16.84 0.41
CA GLY A 153 -4.08 -17.05 -0.21
C GLY A 153 -3.00 -17.38 0.81
N THR A 154 -1.78 -17.40 0.36
CA THR A 154 -0.59 -17.43 1.21
C THR A 154 0.14 -16.12 1.05
N TYR A 155 0.53 -15.51 2.15
CA TYR A 155 1.14 -14.19 2.15
C TYR A 155 2.39 -14.16 3.02
N SER A 156 3.20 -13.17 2.77
CA SER A 156 4.30 -12.76 3.64
C SER A 156 4.13 -11.30 4.03
N VAL A 157 4.42 -11.01 5.28
CA VAL A 157 4.29 -9.68 5.86
C VAL A 157 5.67 -9.15 6.21
N GLY A 158 6.03 -8.01 5.65
CA GLY A 158 7.31 -7.33 5.89
C GLY A 158 7.13 -6.02 6.65
N TYR A 159 7.72 -5.92 7.83
CA TYR A 159 7.74 -4.68 8.61
C TYR A 159 8.97 -3.83 8.26
N THR A 160 8.76 -2.53 8.14
CA THR A 160 9.81 -1.53 7.92
C THR A 160 9.57 -0.26 8.73
N CYS A 161 10.63 0.45 9.08
CA CYS A 161 10.59 1.84 9.58
C CYS A 161 11.12 2.85 8.55
N THR A 162 11.52 2.39 7.36
CA THR A 162 12.01 3.24 6.27
C THR A 162 10.99 3.40 5.15
N ALA A 163 9.69 3.38 5.48
CA ALA A 163 8.63 3.46 4.49
C ALA A 163 8.57 4.81 3.74
N ASN A 164 9.14 5.89 4.28
CA ASN A 164 9.29 7.16 3.58
C ASN A 164 10.37 7.13 2.48
N ASP A 165 11.21 6.10 2.47
CA ASP A 165 12.21 5.88 1.42
C ASP A 165 11.65 5.03 0.26
N ASP A 166 10.40 4.56 0.35
CA ASP A 166 9.67 3.96 -0.76
C ASP A 166 9.04 5.06 -1.61
N SER A 167 9.85 5.62 -2.50
CA SER A 167 9.46 6.72 -3.38
C SER A 167 8.67 6.20 -4.57
N GLU A 168 7.60 6.91 -4.93
CA GLU A 168 6.81 6.61 -6.13
C GLU A 168 7.55 6.88 -7.45
N GLU A 169 8.62 7.64 -7.40
CA GLU A 169 9.45 7.97 -8.57
C GLU A 169 10.50 6.89 -8.87
N GLY A 170 10.52 5.84 -8.09
CA GLY A 170 11.52 4.78 -8.12
C GLY A 170 12.60 4.98 -7.06
N ILE A 171 13.42 3.95 -6.85
CA ILE A 171 14.54 4.02 -5.90
C ILE A 171 15.57 5.01 -6.44
N VAL A 172 15.71 6.13 -5.76
CA VAL A 172 16.75 7.12 -6.05
C VAL A 172 18.06 6.67 -5.41
N ALA A 173 19.18 6.90 -6.09
CA ALA A 173 20.50 6.55 -5.54
C ALA A 173 20.72 7.23 -4.18
N GLY A 174 20.80 6.44 -3.11
CA GLY A 174 20.91 6.90 -1.73
C GLY A 174 19.66 6.68 -0.88
N GLU A 175 18.55 6.26 -1.45
CA GLU A 175 17.39 5.78 -0.69
C GLU A 175 17.68 4.42 -0.06
N THR A 176 17.21 4.27 1.17
CA THR A 176 17.59 3.14 2.04
C THR A 176 16.37 2.30 2.45
N PHE A 177 15.37 2.20 1.57
CA PHE A 177 14.23 1.31 1.85
C PHE A 177 14.71 -0.10 2.17
N SER A 178 14.25 -0.64 3.29
CA SER A 178 14.58 -2.00 3.70
C SER A 178 13.50 -2.61 4.58
N ILE A 179 13.21 -3.88 4.37
CA ILE A 179 12.37 -4.64 5.30
C ILE A 179 13.22 -5.02 6.53
N TYR A 180 12.72 -4.69 7.71
CA TYR A 180 13.41 -4.97 8.98
C TYR A 180 13.09 -6.36 9.50
N GLN A 181 11.82 -6.72 9.56
CA GLN A 181 11.34 -8.02 10.05
C GLN A 181 10.33 -8.63 9.08
N VAL A 182 10.28 -9.96 9.00
CA VAL A 182 9.35 -10.69 8.15
C VAL A 182 8.60 -11.76 8.92
N THR A 183 7.34 -11.96 8.56
CA THR A 183 6.53 -13.12 8.92
C THR A 183 5.98 -13.73 7.64
N SER A 184 6.29 -15.00 7.37
CA SER A 184 5.88 -15.70 6.16
C SER A 184 4.88 -16.80 6.46
N GLY A 185 3.99 -17.09 5.49
CA GLY A 185 3.01 -18.17 5.60
C GLY A 185 1.80 -17.80 6.45
N VAL A 186 1.41 -16.54 6.42
CA VAL A 186 0.16 -16.04 7.00
C VAL A 186 -1.00 -16.20 6.05
#